data_00172a5cf85fe286645e9320ba29a1d7
#
_entry.id   00172a5cf85fe286645e9320ba29a1d7
#
_cell.length_a   1.000
_cell.length_b   1.000
_cell.length_c   1.000
_cell.angle_alpha   90.00
_cell.angle_beta   90.00
_cell.angle_gamma   90.00
#
_symmetry.space_group_name_H-M   'P 1'
#
loop_
_entity.id
_entity.type
_entity.pdbx_description
1 polymer ?
#
loop_
_entity_poly.entity_id
_entity_poly.type
_entity_poly.pdbx_seq_one_letter_code
_entity_poly.pdbx_strand_id
1 'polypeptide(L)'
;MALLEICCYSVECAVTAQRKGADRIELCAAPKEGGLTPSYGVLTSARKAVTLPVHPIIRPRGGDFCYTSGEFSAMLEDIALVRDLGFPGLVTGLLDEDGEVDLPRMRQVMDAAKGMAVTFHRAFDMCKNPLQAFDTLAELGVCLLYT
;
A
#
# COMPACT_ATOMS: atom_id res chain seq x y z
N MET A 1 21.29 -4.51 8.65
CA MET A 1 21.39 -4.61 7.18
C MET A 1 20.28 -3.75 6.61
N ALA A 2 20.55 -2.87 5.64
CA ALA A 2 19.52 -2.06 5.01
C ALA A 2 18.70 -2.94 4.04
N LEU A 3 17.39 -2.74 3.98
CA LEU A 3 16.48 -3.42 3.06
C LEU A 3 16.23 -2.50 1.86
N LEU A 4 16.45 -3.03 0.65
CA LEU A 4 16.20 -2.32 -0.61
C LEU A 4 14.82 -2.69 -1.14
N GLU A 5 13.87 -1.75 -1.06
CA GLU A 5 12.57 -1.84 -1.71
C GLU A 5 12.55 -1.06 -3.01
N ILE A 6 12.00 -1.65 -4.06
CA ILE A 6 11.85 -1.01 -5.38
C ILE A 6 10.37 -0.92 -5.75
N CYS A 7 9.92 0.31 -6.04
CA CYS A 7 8.59 0.55 -6.58
C CYS A 7 8.55 0.15 -8.07
N CYS A 8 7.65 -0.74 -8.42
CA CYS A 8 7.52 -1.33 -9.75
C CYS A 8 6.11 -1.11 -10.31
N TYR A 9 6.03 -0.74 -11.57
CA TYR A 9 4.76 -0.46 -12.26
C TYR A 9 4.40 -1.51 -13.31
N SER A 10 5.11 -2.64 -13.33
CA SER A 10 4.80 -3.80 -14.17
C SER A 10 5.44 -5.07 -13.60
N VAL A 11 4.99 -6.21 -14.09
CA VAL A 11 5.57 -7.50 -13.73
C VAL A 11 7.04 -7.60 -14.20
N GLU A 12 7.35 -7.06 -15.38
CA GLU A 12 8.70 -7.04 -15.94
C GLU A 12 9.64 -6.17 -15.09
N CYS A 13 9.14 -5.05 -14.59
CA CYS A 13 9.87 -4.21 -13.64
C CYS A 13 10.20 -5.00 -12.37
N ALA A 14 9.22 -5.69 -11.80
CA ALA A 14 9.39 -6.51 -10.60
C ALA A 14 10.42 -7.64 -10.80
N VAL A 15 10.37 -8.34 -11.96
CA VAL A 15 11.36 -9.37 -12.32
C VAL A 15 12.76 -8.76 -12.45
N THR A 16 12.86 -7.57 -13.04
CA THR A 16 14.15 -6.88 -13.18
C THR A 16 14.70 -6.45 -11.83
N ALA A 17 13.86 -5.88 -10.95
CA ALA A 17 14.24 -5.49 -9.60
C ALA A 17 14.79 -6.70 -8.82
N GLN A 18 14.08 -7.84 -8.86
CA GLN A 18 14.55 -9.09 -8.24
C GLN A 18 15.91 -9.52 -8.76
N ARG A 19 16.11 -9.53 -10.08
CA ARG A 19 17.39 -9.91 -10.69
C ARG A 19 18.54 -8.98 -10.33
N LYS A 20 18.23 -7.73 -9.97
CA LYS A 20 19.22 -6.70 -9.61
C LYS A 20 19.44 -6.55 -8.11
N GLY A 21 18.86 -7.44 -7.30
CA GLY A 21 19.14 -7.54 -5.89
C GLY A 21 18.24 -6.70 -4.97
N ALA A 22 17.03 -6.39 -5.41
CA ALA A 22 16.01 -5.88 -4.50
C ALA A 22 15.68 -6.93 -3.43
N ASP A 23 15.32 -6.47 -2.24
CA ASP A 23 14.89 -7.32 -1.12
C ASP A 23 13.35 -7.39 -1.03
N ARG A 24 12.67 -6.35 -1.52
CA ARG A 24 11.20 -6.24 -1.54
C ARG A 24 10.73 -5.39 -2.72
N ILE A 25 9.51 -5.60 -3.13
CA ILE A 25 8.87 -4.88 -4.24
C ILE A 25 7.60 -4.23 -3.73
N GLU A 26 7.44 -2.93 -3.98
CA GLU A 26 6.14 -2.28 -3.99
C GLU A 26 5.56 -2.39 -5.42
N LEU A 27 4.36 -2.96 -5.55
CA LEU A 27 3.73 -3.14 -6.87
C LEU A 27 2.59 -2.16 -7.07
N CYS A 28 2.70 -1.34 -8.09
CA CYS A 28 1.76 -0.28 -8.44
C CYS A 28 1.27 -0.40 -9.88
N ALA A 29 0.17 0.27 -10.19
CA ALA A 29 -0.26 0.65 -11.53
C ALA A 29 -0.23 2.17 -11.69
N ALA A 30 -0.45 2.69 -12.90
CA ALA A 30 -0.67 4.11 -13.19
C ALA A 30 0.44 5.04 -12.64
N PRO A 31 1.67 5.00 -13.17
CA PRO A 31 2.80 5.81 -12.68
C PRO A 31 2.53 7.31 -12.72
N LYS A 32 1.74 7.80 -13.67
CA LYS A 32 1.38 9.23 -13.76
C LYS A 32 0.49 9.71 -12.61
N GLU A 33 -0.26 8.79 -11.99
CA GLU A 33 -1.11 9.05 -10.82
C GLU A 33 -0.34 8.88 -9.49
N GLY A 34 0.93 8.48 -9.57
CA GLY A 34 1.75 8.21 -8.39
C GLY A 34 1.45 6.86 -7.73
N GLY A 35 0.89 5.93 -8.46
CA GLY A 35 0.58 4.57 -7.99
C GLY A 35 -0.90 4.37 -7.66
N LEU A 36 -1.52 3.40 -8.31
CA LEU A 36 -2.88 2.91 -8.03
C LEU A 36 -2.86 1.40 -7.85
N THR A 37 -3.97 0.85 -7.33
CA THR A 37 -4.15 -0.59 -7.16
C THR A 37 -3.92 -1.32 -8.49
N PRO A 38 -3.02 -2.32 -8.56
CA PRO A 38 -2.83 -3.14 -9.73
C PRO A 38 -4.07 -4.02 -10.02
N SER A 39 -4.31 -4.29 -11.30
CA SER A 39 -5.39 -5.21 -11.68
C SER A 39 -5.13 -6.63 -11.15
N TYR A 40 -6.20 -7.43 -11.02
CA TYR A 40 -6.12 -8.84 -10.66
C TYR A 40 -5.12 -9.62 -11.52
N GLY A 41 -5.11 -9.37 -12.84
CA GLY A 41 -4.19 -10.01 -13.77
C GLY A 41 -2.72 -9.69 -13.48
N VAL A 42 -2.42 -8.42 -13.14
CA VAL A 42 -1.06 -8.00 -12.75
C VAL A 42 -0.66 -8.64 -11.42
N LEU A 43 -1.55 -8.64 -10.43
CA LEU A 43 -1.31 -9.26 -9.13
C LEU A 43 -0.98 -10.76 -9.26
N THR A 44 -1.81 -11.52 -9.96
CA THR A 44 -1.61 -12.97 -10.15
C THR A 44 -0.37 -13.28 -10.96
N SER A 45 -0.05 -12.45 -11.97
CA SER A 45 1.17 -12.62 -12.77
C SER A 45 2.42 -12.33 -11.96
N ALA A 46 2.42 -11.27 -11.14
CA ALA A 46 3.54 -10.94 -10.26
C ALA A 46 3.82 -12.07 -9.25
N ARG A 47 2.76 -12.65 -8.64
CA ARG A 47 2.90 -13.78 -7.70
C ARG A 47 3.57 -15.00 -8.33
N LYS A 48 3.40 -15.21 -9.64
CA LYS A 48 4.04 -16.32 -10.38
C LYS A 48 5.45 -15.99 -10.83
N ALA A 49 5.74 -14.72 -11.10
CA ALA A 49 6.97 -14.28 -11.75
C ALA A 49 8.11 -13.98 -10.78
N VAL A 50 7.81 -13.59 -9.53
CA VAL A 50 8.82 -13.21 -8.54
C VAL A 50 8.64 -13.98 -7.23
N THR A 51 9.75 -14.20 -6.53
CA THR A 51 9.80 -14.90 -5.25
C THR A 51 10.01 -13.95 -4.05
N LEU A 52 10.42 -12.72 -4.31
CA LEU A 52 10.56 -11.69 -3.30
C LEU A 52 9.21 -11.34 -2.66
N PRO A 53 9.21 -10.82 -1.43
CA PRO A 53 8.02 -10.18 -0.86
C PRO A 53 7.55 -9.05 -1.78
N VAL A 54 6.26 -9.08 -2.14
CA VAL A 54 5.60 -8.04 -2.94
C VAL A 54 4.50 -7.43 -2.11
N HIS A 55 4.50 -6.10 -1.99
CA HIS A 55 3.49 -5.31 -1.30
C HIS A 55 2.73 -4.48 -2.35
N PRO A 56 1.54 -4.90 -2.79
CA PRO A 56 0.71 -4.10 -3.69
C PRO A 56 0.21 -2.83 -3.02
N ILE A 57 0.14 -1.72 -3.77
CA ILE A 57 -0.55 -0.53 -3.30
C ILE A 57 -2.07 -0.73 -3.38
N ILE A 58 -2.77 -0.29 -2.35
CA ILE A 58 -4.23 -0.21 -2.31
C ILE A 58 -4.61 1.28 -2.34
N ARG A 59 -4.93 1.75 -3.54
CA ARG A 59 -5.31 3.14 -3.82
C ARG A 59 -6.24 3.16 -5.03
N PRO A 60 -7.54 3.48 -4.85
CA PRO A 60 -8.55 3.30 -5.89
C PRO A 60 -8.47 4.35 -7.00
N ARG A 61 -7.93 5.55 -6.72
CA ARG A 61 -7.81 6.67 -7.66
C ARG A 61 -6.65 7.59 -7.35
N GLY A 62 -6.27 8.41 -8.31
CA GLY A 62 -5.36 9.55 -8.12
C GLY A 62 -5.99 10.71 -7.33
N GLY A 63 -5.25 11.79 -7.21
CA GLY A 63 -5.65 12.97 -6.43
C GLY A 63 -5.36 12.80 -4.94
N ASP A 64 -6.28 13.32 -4.09
CA ASP A 64 -6.17 13.29 -2.63
C ASP A 64 -6.28 11.89 -2.03
N PHE A 65 -6.23 11.82 -0.71
CA PHE A 65 -6.31 10.58 0.07
C PHE A 65 -7.55 10.53 0.99
N CYS A 66 -8.51 11.45 0.77
CA CYS A 66 -9.80 11.47 1.44
C CYS A 66 -10.84 10.78 0.54
N TYR A 67 -11.18 9.54 0.86
CA TYR A 67 -12.00 8.68 0.00
C TYR A 67 -13.47 8.72 0.39
N THR A 68 -14.34 8.61 -0.61
CA THR A 68 -15.77 8.38 -0.38
C THR A 68 -16.01 7.00 0.26
N SER A 69 -17.22 6.78 0.78
CA SER A 69 -17.58 5.47 1.36
C SER A 69 -17.53 4.35 0.33
N GLY A 70 -17.89 4.64 -0.95
CA GLY A 70 -17.82 3.66 -2.04
C GLY A 70 -16.39 3.30 -2.40
N GLU A 71 -15.49 4.29 -2.48
CA GLU A 71 -14.05 4.07 -2.72
C GLU A 71 -13.42 3.28 -1.58
N PHE A 72 -13.76 3.61 -0.34
CA PHE A 72 -13.27 2.87 0.82
C PHE A 72 -13.76 1.42 0.86
N SER A 73 -15.03 1.18 0.50
CA SER A 73 -15.54 -0.19 0.36
C SER A 73 -14.76 -0.99 -0.68
N ALA A 74 -14.46 -0.39 -1.85
CA ALA A 74 -13.62 -1.03 -2.85
C ALA A 74 -12.20 -1.34 -2.35
N MET A 75 -11.61 -0.43 -1.56
CA MET A 75 -10.30 -0.67 -0.94
C MET A 75 -10.31 -1.89 -0.01
N LEU A 76 -11.36 -2.09 0.79
CA LEU A 76 -11.47 -3.25 1.67
C LEU A 76 -11.58 -4.57 0.88
N GLU A 77 -12.30 -4.57 -0.25
CA GLU A 77 -12.36 -5.71 -1.17
C GLU A 77 -10.98 -5.99 -1.80
N ASP A 78 -10.26 -4.97 -2.23
CA ASP A 78 -8.89 -5.10 -2.76
C ASP A 78 -7.93 -5.66 -1.70
N ILE A 79 -8.05 -5.23 -0.43
CA ILE A 79 -7.25 -5.77 0.69
C ILE A 79 -7.54 -7.26 0.89
N ALA A 80 -8.82 -7.65 0.90
CA ALA A 80 -9.22 -9.04 1.03
C ALA A 80 -8.65 -9.89 -0.13
N LEU A 81 -8.75 -9.39 -1.37
CA LEU A 81 -8.19 -10.04 -2.54
C LEU A 81 -6.67 -10.23 -2.44
N VAL A 82 -5.94 -9.19 -2.08
CA VAL A 82 -4.47 -9.22 -1.93
C VAL A 82 -4.06 -10.22 -0.84
N ARG A 83 -4.77 -10.24 0.29
CA ARG A 83 -4.56 -11.22 1.36
C ARG A 83 -4.81 -12.65 0.87
N ASP A 84 -5.92 -12.89 0.19
CA ASP A 84 -6.32 -14.24 -0.28
C ASP A 84 -5.39 -14.75 -1.39
N LEU A 85 -4.77 -13.85 -2.16
CA LEU A 85 -3.68 -14.17 -3.09
C LEU A 85 -2.35 -14.47 -2.38
N GLY A 86 -2.26 -14.31 -1.06
CA GLY A 86 -1.10 -14.64 -0.27
C GLY A 86 0.04 -13.62 -0.35
N PHE A 87 -0.26 -12.35 -0.58
CA PHE A 87 0.75 -11.29 -0.45
C PHE A 87 1.11 -11.05 1.02
N PRO A 88 2.39 -10.86 1.36
CA PRO A 88 2.84 -10.71 2.74
C PRO A 88 2.59 -9.31 3.32
N GLY A 89 2.21 -8.35 2.50
CA GLY A 89 1.97 -6.98 2.91
C GLY A 89 1.27 -6.17 1.83
N LEU A 90 0.92 -4.94 2.19
CA LEU A 90 0.31 -3.95 1.31
C LEU A 90 0.78 -2.53 1.66
N VAL A 91 0.53 -1.61 0.74
CA VAL A 91 0.81 -0.17 0.90
C VAL A 91 -0.50 0.60 0.74
N THR A 92 -0.82 1.50 1.66
CA THR A 92 -2.02 2.34 1.59
C THR A 92 -1.85 3.63 2.40
N GLY A 93 -2.86 4.49 2.40
CA GLY A 93 -2.91 5.69 3.24
C GLY A 93 -4.23 6.42 3.06
N LEU A 94 -4.86 6.77 4.17
CA LEU A 94 -6.16 7.42 4.22
C LEU A 94 -6.11 8.63 5.13
N LEU A 95 -6.63 9.75 4.62
CA LEU A 95 -6.84 10.97 5.39
C LEU A 95 -8.34 11.28 5.47
N ASP A 96 -8.72 12.00 6.49
CA ASP A 96 -10.05 12.57 6.65
C ASP A 96 -10.17 13.95 5.96
N GLU A 97 -11.33 14.58 6.08
CA GLU A 97 -11.61 15.90 5.49
C GLU A 97 -10.78 17.03 6.12
N ASP A 98 -10.26 16.83 7.34
CA ASP A 98 -9.41 17.77 8.04
C ASP A 98 -7.92 17.62 7.70
N GLY A 99 -7.56 16.61 6.91
CA GLY A 99 -6.18 16.26 6.53
C GLY A 99 -5.42 15.54 7.64
N GLU A 100 -6.11 14.89 8.55
CA GLU A 100 -5.52 14.01 9.55
C GLU A 100 -5.67 12.54 9.14
N VAL A 101 -4.95 11.63 9.78
CA VAL A 101 -5.11 10.19 9.51
C VAL A 101 -6.55 9.76 9.84
N ASP A 102 -7.28 9.20 8.87
CA ASP A 102 -8.62 8.64 9.11
C ASP A 102 -8.52 7.40 10.00
N LEU A 103 -8.40 7.63 11.29
CA LEU A 103 -8.17 6.58 12.29
C LEU A 103 -9.27 5.51 12.30
N PRO A 104 -10.59 5.85 12.22
CA PRO A 104 -11.65 4.83 12.15
C PRO A 104 -11.51 3.89 10.95
N ARG A 105 -11.18 4.43 9.78
CA ARG A 105 -11.00 3.63 8.56
C ARG A 105 -9.66 2.88 8.57
N MET A 106 -8.59 3.49 9.07
CA MET A 106 -7.31 2.80 9.21
C MET A 106 -7.39 1.59 10.15
N ARG A 107 -8.20 1.63 11.20
CA ARG A 107 -8.47 0.44 12.02
C ARG A 107 -9.13 -0.68 11.22
N GLN A 108 -10.10 -0.36 10.37
CA GLN A 108 -10.74 -1.34 9.49
C GLN A 108 -9.74 -1.92 8.47
N VAL A 109 -8.84 -1.07 7.93
CA VAL A 109 -7.74 -1.53 7.07
C VAL A 109 -6.84 -2.52 7.82
N MET A 110 -6.42 -2.21 9.03
CA MET A 110 -5.56 -3.09 9.83
C MET A 110 -6.26 -4.42 10.15
N ASP A 111 -7.55 -4.40 10.45
CA ASP A 111 -8.35 -5.61 10.67
C ASP A 111 -8.47 -6.45 9.38
N ALA A 112 -8.75 -5.83 8.23
CA ALA A 112 -8.83 -6.51 6.94
C ALA A 112 -7.46 -7.08 6.51
N ALA A 113 -6.38 -6.38 6.82
CA ALA A 113 -4.99 -6.74 6.51
C ALA A 113 -4.37 -7.69 7.55
N LYS A 114 -5.15 -8.27 8.45
CA LYS A 114 -4.65 -9.12 9.54
C LYS A 114 -3.70 -10.21 9.03
N GLY A 115 -2.48 -10.21 9.57
CA GLY A 115 -1.40 -11.12 9.16
C GLY A 115 -0.51 -10.59 8.04
N MET A 116 -0.82 -9.43 7.47
CA MET A 116 0.02 -8.75 6.49
C MET A 116 0.75 -7.54 7.10
N ALA A 117 1.92 -7.21 6.56
CA ALA A 117 2.58 -5.95 6.86
C ALA A 117 1.85 -4.78 6.16
N VAL A 118 1.60 -3.69 6.89
CA VAL A 118 0.98 -2.49 6.32
C VAL A 118 1.99 -1.35 6.31
N THR A 119 2.19 -0.76 5.13
CA THR A 119 2.98 0.45 4.93
C THR A 119 2.04 1.63 4.70
N PHE A 120 2.27 2.74 5.40
CA PHE A 120 1.57 4.00 5.12
C PHE A 120 2.41 4.83 4.17
N HIS A 121 1.84 5.17 3.02
CA HIS A 121 2.55 5.84 1.93
C HIS A 121 2.57 7.37 2.09
N ARG A 122 2.98 8.09 1.04
CA ARG A 122 3.12 9.55 0.99
C ARG A 122 1.86 10.38 1.34
N ALA A 123 0.71 9.77 1.63
CA ALA A 123 -0.39 10.48 2.28
C ALA A 123 0.06 11.14 3.59
N PHE A 124 1.09 10.60 4.22
CA PHE A 124 1.74 11.18 5.38
C PHE A 124 2.25 12.61 5.13
N ASP A 125 2.81 12.89 3.95
CA ASP A 125 3.31 14.22 3.59
C ASP A 125 2.21 15.27 3.49
N MET A 126 0.96 14.83 3.35
CA MET A 126 -0.22 15.68 3.27
C MET A 126 -0.92 15.86 4.62
N CYS A 127 -0.43 15.20 5.67
CA CYS A 127 -1.01 15.33 7.01
C CYS A 127 -0.80 16.73 7.56
N LYS A 128 -1.87 17.30 8.10
CA LYS A 128 -1.85 18.62 8.74
C LYS A 128 -0.94 18.65 9.97
N ASN A 129 -0.92 17.57 10.74
CA ASN A 129 -0.07 17.40 11.91
C ASN A 129 0.76 16.11 11.80
N PRO A 130 1.94 16.15 11.19
CA PRO A 130 2.74 14.95 10.94
C PRO A 130 3.25 14.26 12.21
N LEU A 131 3.48 14.99 13.31
CA LEU A 131 3.90 14.37 14.57
C LEU A 131 2.77 13.54 15.17
N GLN A 132 1.55 14.07 15.21
CA GLN A 132 0.38 13.34 15.67
C GLN A 132 0.06 12.15 14.75
N ALA A 133 0.19 12.34 13.43
CA ALA A 133 0.01 11.26 12.47
C ALA A 133 1.00 10.11 12.70
N PHE A 134 2.27 10.45 12.99
CA PHE A 134 3.29 9.45 13.31
C PHE A 134 2.91 8.62 14.56
N ASP A 135 2.53 9.29 15.64
CA ASP A 135 2.13 8.61 16.88
C ASP A 135 0.91 7.71 16.64
N THR A 136 -0.10 8.22 15.92
CA THR A 136 -1.31 7.47 15.56
C THR A 136 -0.99 6.21 14.76
N LEU A 137 -0.13 6.33 13.75
CA LEU A 137 0.26 5.19 12.89
C LEU A 137 1.12 4.18 13.65
N ALA A 138 1.99 4.63 14.54
CA ALA A 138 2.78 3.76 15.41
C ALA A 138 1.90 2.95 16.37
N GLU A 139 0.90 3.59 17.00
CA GLU A 139 -0.07 2.92 17.87
C GLU A 139 -0.94 1.90 17.13
N LEU A 140 -1.24 2.15 15.86
CA LEU A 140 -1.96 1.21 14.99
C LEU A 140 -1.12 -0.02 14.59
N GLY A 141 0.19 0.02 14.78
CA GLY A 141 1.08 -1.07 14.38
C GLY A 141 1.42 -1.06 12.88
N VAL A 142 1.37 0.11 12.24
CA VAL A 142 1.87 0.26 10.86
C VAL A 142 3.35 -0.08 10.82
N CYS A 143 3.76 -0.95 9.90
CA CYS A 143 5.11 -1.53 9.88
C CYS A 143 6.16 -0.61 9.28
N LEU A 144 5.76 0.25 8.35
CA LEU A 144 6.63 1.17 7.64
C LEU A 144 5.85 2.43 7.28
N LEU A 145 6.54 3.56 7.41
CA LEU A 145 6.09 4.85 6.93
C LEU A 145 7.14 5.36 5.96
N TYR A 146 6.73 5.85 4.79
CA TYR A 146 7.64 6.56 3.91
C TYR A 146 7.02 7.84 3.34
N THR A 147 7.90 8.79 3.11
CA THR A 147 7.60 10.15 2.65
C THR A 147 8.33 10.43 1.35
#